data_ef3a7af4b3460d098b4973d2e2513d59
#
_entry.id   ef3a7af4b3460d098b4973d2e2513d59
#
_cell.length_a   1.000
_cell.length_b   1.000
_cell.length_c   1.000
_cell.angle_alpha   90.00
_cell.angle_beta   90.00
_cell.angle_gamma   90.00
#
_symmetry.space_group_name_H-M   'P 1'
#
loop_
_entity.id
_entity.type
_entity.pdbx_description
1 polymer ?
#
loop_
_entity_poly.entity_id
_entity_poly.type
_entity_poly.pdbx_seq_one_letter_code
_entity_poly.pdbx_strand_id
1 'polypeptide(L)'
;MRRRSVLTAAGAAALAVPVLGAVPAAASTGGRRLEIRAVDISSLPKNEDHGAVYRTADGRREDPVRLLARAGISHARLKVWVDPVDGYNNKAHILPLARRLRRAGIGIWVDFHYSDTWADPGHQSKPAAWADLDVTGLSRAVYDHTADVLGALRRQGTPAAFVQVGNEINGGMLWPEGKNWGSDGGGWGNLALLLKAGLSAARDTQPRIRTMLHLAAGGDNGTSRWWFDNAVAQGLDFDIIAQSYYPFWHGGLDAAAANFADITARYGKPVVIAETAYPFTLSSEDDVNDILNSPSQLTPGFPATPEGQAAWLRAVADLMAAVPGGQGLGHCYWEGAWTYRSGSGWNPEDPTSGNAWENLALFDFEDRALPGLRTLGRYRS
;
A
#
# COMPACT_ATOMS: atom_id res chain seq x y z
N MET A 1 -80.20 -38.54 -47.86
CA MET A 1 -79.43 -39.64 -47.39
C MET A 1 -78.18 -39.12 -46.64
N ARG A 2 -78.15 -39.30 -45.33
CA ARG A 2 -77.09 -38.73 -44.46
C ARG A 2 -75.97 -39.78 -44.30
N ARG A 3 -74.75 -39.37 -44.55
CA ARG A 3 -73.55 -40.15 -44.14
C ARG A 3 -72.87 -39.43 -42.98
N ARG A 4 -72.77 -40.14 -41.89
CA ARG A 4 -72.03 -39.75 -40.67
C ARG A 4 -70.58 -40.12 -40.86
N SER A 5 -69.69 -39.12 -40.67
CA SER A 5 -68.25 -39.35 -40.57
C SER A 5 -67.86 -39.44 -39.10
N VAL A 6 -67.16 -40.50 -38.74
CA VAL A 6 -66.62 -40.75 -37.42
C VAL A 6 -65.23 -40.15 -37.36
N LEU A 7 -64.98 -39.20 -36.42
CA LEU A 7 -63.65 -38.68 -36.12
C LEU A 7 -63.02 -39.54 -35.00
N THR A 8 -61.95 -40.19 -35.33
CA THR A 8 -61.05 -40.84 -34.36
C THR A 8 -60.07 -39.77 -33.79
N ALA A 9 -60.11 -39.59 -32.48
CA ALA A 9 -59.15 -38.75 -31.74
C ALA A 9 -57.90 -39.59 -31.40
N ALA A 10 -56.76 -39.15 -31.89
CA ALA A 10 -55.45 -39.68 -31.48
C ALA A 10 -54.93 -38.87 -30.27
N GLY A 11 -54.84 -39.52 -29.13
CA GLY A 11 -54.23 -38.92 -27.94
C GLY A 11 -52.73 -38.91 -28.03
N ALA A 12 -52.13 -37.73 -27.96
CA ALA A 12 -50.69 -37.54 -27.80
C ALA A 12 -50.32 -37.58 -26.31
N ALA A 13 -49.57 -38.60 -25.90
CA ALA A 13 -48.98 -38.70 -24.54
C ALA A 13 -47.74 -37.80 -24.51
N ALA A 14 -47.80 -36.73 -23.75
CA ALA A 14 -46.61 -35.90 -23.43
C ALA A 14 -45.77 -36.59 -22.40
N LEU A 15 -44.56 -36.99 -22.76
CA LEU A 15 -43.52 -37.43 -21.82
C LEU A 15 -42.94 -36.18 -21.10
N ALA A 16 -43.21 -36.08 -19.80
CA ALA A 16 -42.58 -35.11 -18.92
C ALA A 16 -41.13 -35.56 -18.62
N VAL A 17 -40.14 -34.79 -19.11
CA VAL A 17 -38.75 -34.93 -18.74
C VAL A 17 -38.56 -34.22 -17.39
N PRO A 18 -38.00 -34.87 -16.34
CA PRO A 18 -37.71 -34.20 -15.09
C PRO A 18 -36.56 -33.24 -15.32
N VAL A 19 -36.81 -31.94 -15.14
CA VAL A 19 -35.73 -30.92 -15.01
C VAL A 19 -35.00 -31.19 -13.72
N LEU A 20 -33.82 -31.78 -13.81
CA LEU A 20 -32.88 -31.84 -12.70
C LEU A 20 -32.51 -30.39 -12.35
N GLY A 21 -33.07 -29.90 -11.24
CA GLY A 21 -32.69 -28.62 -10.66
C GLY A 21 -31.19 -28.61 -10.39
N ALA A 22 -30.46 -27.70 -10.97
CA ALA A 22 -29.06 -27.42 -10.65
C ALA A 22 -29.01 -27.05 -9.16
N VAL A 23 -28.42 -27.96 -8.36
CA VAL A 23 -28.04 -27.66 -6.97
C VAL A 23 -27.04 -26.50 -7.05
N PRO A 24 -27.29 -25.35 -6.39
CA PRO A 24 -26.28 -24.29 -6.34
C PRO A 24 -25.04 -24.88 -5.68
N ALA A 25 -23.91 -24.78 -6.37
CA ALA A 25 -22.63 -25.17 -5.80
C ALA A 25 -22.48 -24.44 -4.46
N ALA A 26 -22.36 -25.20 -3.38
CA ALA A 26 -22.09 -24.67 -2.06
C ALA A 26 -20.83 -23.80 -2.18
N ALA A 27 -20.99 -22.50 -1.92
CA ALA A 27 -19.86 -21.58 -1.84
C ALA A 27 -18.89 -22.18 -0.80
N SER A 28 -17.67 -22.36 -1.20
CA SER A 28 -16.63 -22.90 -0.30
C SER A 28 -16.57 -21.99 0.92
N THR A 29 -16.76 -22.50 2.10
CA THR A 29 -16.70 -21.81 3.39
C THR A 29 -15.27 -21.43 3.81
N GLY A 30 -14.31 -21.44 2.88
CA GLY A 30 -12.98 -20.89 3.05
C GLY A 30 -12.99 -19.42 2.70
N GLY A 31 -13.03 -18.53 3.69
CA GLY A 31 -13.00 -17.09 3.50
C GLY A 31 -11.86 -16.67 2.55
N ARG A 32 -12.12 -15.69 1.70
CA ARG A 32 -11.16 -15.15 0.72
C ARG A 32 -9.97 -14.53 1.45
N ARG A 33 -8.78 -14.97 1.11
CA ARG A 33 -7.53 -14.35 1.59
C ARG A 33 -7.17 -13.17 0.70
N LEU A 34 -6.94 -12.01 1.28
CA LEU A 34 -6.44 -10.85 0.53
C LEU A 34 -5.04 -11.18 -0.05
N GLU A 35 -4.78 -10.73 -1.28
CA GLU A 35 -3.49 -10.93 -1.95
C GLU A 35 -2.38 -10.20 -1.20
N ILE A 36 -2.62 -8.92 -0.85
CA ILE A 36 -1.67 -8.04 -0.19
C ILE A 36 -2.03 -7.91 1.30
N ARG A 37 -1.14 -8.39 2.15
CA ARG A 37 -1.10 -8.23 3.60
C ARG A 37 0.31 -7.79 3.91
N ALA A 38 0.55 -6.49 3.71
CA ALA A 38 1.89 -5.93 3.70
C ALA A 38 2.18 -5.11 4.95
N VAL A 39 3.45 -4.94 5.23
CA VAL A 39 3.97 -4.01 6.24
C VAL A 39 5.10 -3.22 5.60
N ASP A 40 5.06 -1.89 5.73
CA ASP A 40 6.23 -1.06 5.49
C ASP A 40 7.22 -1.24 6.65
N ILE A 41 8.46 -1.55 6.32
CA ILE A 41 9.53 -1.73 7.29
C ILE A 41 10.81 -1.00 6.86
N SER A 42 10.63 0.10 6.17
CA SER A 42 11.74 0.88 5.62
C SER A 42 12.69 1.38 6.71
N SER A 43 12.16 1.75 7.88
CA SER A 43 12.94 2.21 9.03
C SER A 43 13.58 1.08 9.85
N LEU A 44 13.26 -0.21 9.57
CA LEU A 44 13.78 -1.35 10.33
C LEU A 44 15.32 -1.39 10.41
N PRO A 45 16.08 -1.23 9.31
CA PRO A 45 17.55 -1.26 9.41
C PRO A 45 18.10 -0.16 10.32
N LYS A 46 17.55 1.06 10.23
CA LYS A 46 17.94 2.19 11.08
C LYS A 46 17.68 1.87 12.55
N ASN A 47 16.50 1.34 12.86
CA ASN A 47 16.15 0.95 14.23
C ASN A 47 17.06 -0.15 14.78
N GLU A 48 17.38 -1.19 13.97
CA GLU A 48 18.30 -2.26 14.39
C GLU A 48 19.70 -1.72 14.65
N ASP A 49 20.22 -0.83 13.82
CA ASP A 49 21.53 -0.17 14.01
C ASP A 49 21.55 0.71 15.28
N HIS A 50 20.40 1.24 15.68
CA HIS A 50 20.23 2.01 16.92
C HIS A 50 19.74 1.17 18.12
N GLY A 51 19.85 -0.17 18.03
CA GLY A 51 19.70 -1.07 19.18
C GLY A 51 18.30 -1.63 19.41
N ALA A 52 17.38 -1.53 18.44
CA ALA A 52 16.09 -2.21 18.55
C ALA A 52 16.28 -3.74 18.60
N VAL A 53 15.56 -4.40 19.50
CA VAL A 53 15.64 -5.84 19.76
C VAL A 53 14.27 -6.46 19.76
N TYR A 54 13.77 -6.80 18.59
CA TYR A 54 12.42 -7.32 18.41
C TYR A 54 12.20 -8.67 19.09
N ARG A 55 10.97 -8.87 19.58
CA ARG A 55 10.57 -10.00 20.42
C ARG A 55 9.22 -10.56 19.96
N THR A 56 9.04 -11.82 20.23
CA THR A 56 7.71 -12.45 20.20
C THR A 56 6.81 -11.83 21.29
N ALA A 57 5.50 -12.04 21.21
CA ALA A 57 4.55 -11.55 22.22
C ALA A 57 4.85 -12.09 23.65
N ASP A 58 5.51 -13.26 23.75
CA ASP A 58 5.96 -13.85 25.01
C ASP A 58 7.38 -13.40 25.42
N GLY A 59 7.93 -12.36 24.74
CA GLY A 59 9.17 -11.67 25.13
C GLY A 59 10.47 -12.31 24.66
N ARG A 60 10.45 -13.41 23.89
CA ARG A 60 11.66 -14.02 23.35
C ARG A 60 12.21 -13.22 22.18
N ARG A 61 13.51 -12.95 22.18
CA ARG A 61 14.20 -12.30 21.05
C ARG A 61 14.03 -13.12 19.76
N GLU A 62 13.61 -12.46 18.70
CA GLU A 62 13.44 -13.06 17.38
C GLU A 62 13.75 -12.02 16.28
N ASP A 63 14.21 -12.48 15.13
CA ASP A 63 14.35 -11.67 13.92
C ASP A 63 12.97 -11.09 13.50
N PRO A 64 12.80 -9.75 13.39
CA PRO A 64 11.51 -9.15 13.02
C PRO A 64 11.00 -9.63 11.67
N VAL A 65 11.85 -9.87 10.66
CA VAL A 65 11.42 -10.43 9.37
C VAL A 65 10.85 -11.84 9.53
N ARG A 66 11.39 -12.65 10.45
CA ARG A 66 10.81 -13.95 10.78
C ARG A 66 9.48 -13.82 11.53
N LEU A 67 9.34 -12.83 12.42
CA LEU A 67 8.06 -12.54 13.08
C LEU A 67 6.98 -12.18 12.05
N LEU A 68 7.30 -11.31 11.09
CA LEU A 68 6.42 -10.96 9.96
C LEU A 68 6.01 -12.21 9.16
N ALA A 69 6.97 -13.05 8.77
CA ALA A 69 6.68 -14.26 8.00
C ALA A 69 5.77 -15.24 8.77
N ARG A 70 6.04 -15.46 10.07
CA ARG A 70 5.19 -16.32 10.93
C ARG A 70 3.80 -15.74 11.15
N ALA A 71 3.68 -14.43 11.17
CA ALA A 71 2.38 -13.76 11.22
C ALA A 71 1.57 -13.95 9.93
N GLY A 72 2.22 -14.26 8.81
CA GLY A 72 1.58 -14.50 7.50
C GLY A 72 1.60 -13.27 6.59
N ILE A 73 2.48 -12.31 6.86
CA ILE A 73 2.73 -11.16 5.99
C ILE A 73 3.18 -11.64 4.61
N SER A 74 2.57 -11.09 3.58
CA SER A 74 2.82 -11.48 2.19
C SER A 74 3.91 -10.68 1.52
N HIS A 75 3.96 -9.37 1.81
CA HIS A 75 4.90 -8.42 1.20
C HIS A 75 5.43 -7.43 2.24
N ALA A 76 6.62 -6.92 2.00
CA ALA A 76 7.15 -5.77 2.70
C ALA A 76 7.29 -4.61 1.71
N ARG A 77 6.76 -3.44 2.09
CA ARG A 77 6.96 -2.18 1.36
C ARG A 77 8.27 -1.57 1.83
N LEU A 78 9.07 -1.12 0.88
CA LEU A 78 10.38 -0.53 1.09
C LEU A 78 10.44 0.80 0.32
N LYS A 79 10.49 1.92 1.03
CA LYS A 79 10.70 3.23 0.41
C LYS A 79 12.13 3.37 -0.08
N VAL A 80 12.30 4.11 -1.16
CA VAL A 80 13.60 4.38 -1.77
C VAL A 80 13.77 5.86 -2.01
N TRP A 81 14.75 6.42 -1.33
CA TRP A 81 15.29 7.75 -1.55
C TRP A 81 16.48 7.70 -2.51
N VAL A 82 16.91 8.85 -3.03
CA VAL A 82 18.00 8.91 -4.01
C VAL A 82 19.35 8.96 -3.30
N ASP A 83 19.63 10.00 -2.52
CA ASP A 83 20.89 10.17 -1.80
C ASP A 83 20.65 10.82 -0.42
N PRO A 84 20.01 10.12 0.52
CA PRO A 84 19.72 10.63 1.86
C PRO A 84 21.01 10.87 2.66
N VAL A 85 21.05 11.97 3.40
CA VAL A 85 22.24 12.39 4.16
C VAL A 85 22.67 11.41 5.25
N ASP A 86 21.69 10.70 5.86
CA ASP A 86 21.94 9.67 6.86
C ASP A 86 22.24 8.29 6.27
N GLY A 87 22.17 8.17 4.95
CA GLY A 87 22.46 6.95 4.20
C GLY A 87 21.38 5.87 4.25
N TYR A 88 20.30 6.02 5.03
CA TYR A 88 19.19 5.05 5.11
C TYR A 88 18.20 5.20 3.96
N ASN A 89 17.33 4.19 3.78
CA ASN A 89 16.27 4.18 2.77
C ASN A 89 16.72 4.37 1.31
N ASN A 90 17.98 4.13 0.98
CA ASN A 90 18.48 4.16 -0.40
C ASN A 90 18.69 2.74 -0.95
N LYS A 91 19.13 2.65 -2.20
CA LYS A 91 19.44 1.37 -2.86
C LYS A 91 20.37 0.48 -2.03
N ALA A 92 21.42 1.04 -1.44
CA ALA A 92 22.41 0.27 -0.67
C ALA A 92 21.76 -0.39 0.57
N HIS A 93 20.82 0.30 1.21
CA HIS A 93 20.11 -0.19 2.40
C HIS A 93 19.02 -1.22 2.08
N ILE A 94 18.25 -1.03 1.00
CA ILE A 94 17.18 -1.98 0.70
C ILE A 94 17.68 -3.32 0.17
N LEU A 95 18.85 -3.38 -0.46
CA LEU A 95 19.38 -4.62 -1.03
C LEU A 95 19.65 -5.72 0.02
N PRO A 96 20.31 -5.46 1.16
CA PRO A 96 20.46 -6.45 2.24
C PRO A 96 19.12 -6.87 2.83
N LEU A 97 18.21 -5.91 3.08
CA LEU A 97 16.88 -6.19 3.61
C LEU A 97 16.06 -7.04 2.65
N ALA A 98 16.10 -6.77 1.35
CA ALA A 98 15.44 -7.57 0.31
C ALA A 98 15.90 -9.03 0.30
N ARG A 99 17.21 -9.30 0.49
CA ARG A 99 17.72 -10.68 0.65
C ARG A 99 17.16 -11.36 1.89
N ARG A 100 17.04 -10.62 3.00
CA ARG A 100 16.47 -11.12 4.25
C ARG A 100 14.99 -11.47 4.08
N LEU A 101 14.20 -10.59 3.44
CA LEU A 101 12.80 -10.81 3.09
C LEU A 101 12.62 -12.03 2.18
N ARG A 102 13.41 -12.14 1.13
CA ARG A 102 13.36 -13.27 0.18
C ARG A 102 13.59 -14.62 0.88
N ARG A 103 14.57 -14.70 1.79
CA ARG A 103 14.82 -15.92 2.59
C ARG A 103 13.65 -16.28 3.49
N ALA A 104 12.87 -15.30 3.94
CA ALA A 104 11.68 -15.49 4.76
C ALA A 104 10.40 -15.77 3.95
N GLY A 105 10.47 -15.73 2.61
CA GLY A 105 9.32 -15.95 1.73
C GLY A 105 8.39 -14.74 1.62
N ILE A 106 8.85 -13.54 1.98
CA ILE A 106 8.11 -12.28 1.87
C ILE A 106 8.46 -11.60 0.56
N GLY A 107 7.42 -11.22 -0.22
CA GLY A 107 7.55 -10.46 -1.46
C GLY A 107 7.99 -9.01 -1.20
N ILE A 108 8.51 -8.35 -2.21
CA ILE A 108 9.05 -7.00 -2.11
C ILE A 108 8.14 -6.04 -2.90
N TRP A 109 7.76 -4.95 -2.26
CA TRP A 109 7.08 -3.81 -2.86
C TRP A 109 8.00 -2.60 -2.72
N VAL A 110 8.49 -2.07 -3.84
CA VAL A 110 9.35 -0.89 -3.86
C VAL A 110 8.50 0.36 -3.98
N ASP A 111 8.79 1.35 -3.15
CA ASP A 111 8.16 2.67 -3.16
C ASP A 111 9.19 3.77 -3.44
N PHE A 112 9.12 4.36 -4.62
CA PHE A 112 10.03 5.44 -5.01
C PHE A 112 9.50 6.81 -4.57
N HIS A 113 10.24 7.50 -3.71
CA HIS A 113 9.95 8.89 -3.35
C HIS A 113 10.52 9.91 -4.35
N TYR A 114 11.57 9.54 -5.08
CA TYR A 114 12.35 10.43 -5.95
C TYR A 114 12.78 11.71 -5.26
N SER A 115 13.22 11.60 -4.03
CA SER A 115 13.69 12.65 -3.14
C SER A 115 14.85 12.12 -2.31
N ASP A 116 15.57 12.97 -1.60
CA ASP A 116 16.58 12.57 -0.61
C ASP A 116 15.99 12.42 0.79
N THR A 117 14.70 12.71 0.93
CA THR A 117 13.93 12.63 2.18
C THR A 117 12.47 12.25 1.90
N TRP A 118 11.62 12.41 2.90
CA TRP A 118 10.20 12.16 2.80
C TRP A 118 9.54 12.93 1.66
N ALA A 119 8.76 12.23 0.85
CA ALA A 119 7.82 12.80 -0.11
C ALA A 119 6.40 12.52 0.38
N ASP A 120 5.57 13.55 0.46
CA ASP A 120 4.18 13.52 0.90
C ASP A 120 3.36 14.57 0.12
N PRO A 121 2.04 14.71 0.35
CA PRO A 121 1.24 15.68 -0.40
C PRO A 121 1.68 17.15 -0.28
N GLY A 122 2.44 17.50 0.77
CA GLY A 122 3.00 18.83 1.01
C GLY A 122 4.46 19.01 0.60
N HIS A 123 5.19 17.90 0.41
CA HIS A 123 6.63 17.89 0.21
C HIS A 123 7.03 16.94 -0.91
N GLN A 124 7.40 17.50 -2.07
CA GLN A 124 7.82 16.74 -3.26
C GLN A 124 9.12 17.32 -3.84
N SER A 125 10.10 17.49 -2.95
CA SER A 125 11.37 18.14 -3.28
C SER A 125 12.22 17.25 -4.20
N LYS A 126 12.89 17.91 -5.17
CA LYS A 126 13.90 17.23 -5.99
C LYS A 126 15.09 16.79 -5.12
N PRO A 127 15.72 15.64 -5.43
CA PRO A 127 17.03 15.32 -4.88
C PRO A 127 18.05 16.43 -5.19
N ALA A 128 18.99 16.65 -4.30
CA ALA A 128 20.04 17.65 -4.49
C ALA A 128 20.82 17.47 -5.82
N ALA A 129 21.08 16.19 -6.17
CA ALA A 129 21.75 15.85 -7.42
C ALA A 129 20.94 16.18 -8.69
N TRP A 130 19.63 16.42 -8.56
CA TRP A 130 18.71 16.73 -9.66
C TRP A 130 18.22 18.19 -9.64
N ALA A 131 18.75 19.03 -8.74
CA ALA A 131 18.23 20.38 -8.49
C ALA A 131 18.15 21.25 -9.75
N ASP A 132 19.18 21.19 -10.61
CA ASP A 132 19.32 22.01 -11.82
C ASP A 132 18.73 21.36 -13.08
N LEU A 133 18.11 20.16 -12.96
CA LEU A 133 17.54 19.48 -14.12
C LEU A 133 16.19 20.08 -14.51
N ASP A 134 16.01 20.29 -15.81
CA ASP A 134 14.70 20.54 -16.40
C ASP A 134 13.85 19.26 -16.45
N VAL A 135 12.60 19.36 -16.88
CA VAL A 135 11.68 18.21 -16.95
C VAL A 135 12.24 17.07 -17.81
N THR A 136 13.00 17.35 -18.85
CA THR A 136 13.61 16.32 -19.71
C THR A 136 14.73 15.59 -18.99
N GLY A 137 15.60 16.34 -18.31
CA GLY A 137 16.66 15.81 -17.45
C GLY A 137 16.08 14.99 -16.29
N LEU A 138 15.03 15.51 -15.63
CA LEU A 138 14.33 14.81 -14.56
C LEU A 138 13.68 13.51 -15.04
N SER A 139 13.05 13.52 -16.21
CA SER A 139 12.45 12.31 -16.81
C SER A 139 13.51 11.22 -17.01
N ARG A 140 14.69 11.56 -17.50
CA ARG A 140 15.81 10.62 -17.63
C ARG A 140 16.29 10.14 -16.25
N ALA A 141 16.46 11.04 -15.28
CA ALA A 141 16.92 10.68 -13.93
C ALA A 141 15.94 9.74 -13.23
N VAL A 142 14.63 9.96 -13.36
CA VAL A 142 13.59 9.06 -12.87
C VAL A 142 13.70 7.67 -13.51
N TYR A 143 13.85 7.62 -14.83
CA TYR A 143 14.04 6.35 -15.55
C TYR A 143 15.27 5.61 -15.06
N ASP A 144 16.44 6.28 -15.06
CA ASP A 144 17.72 5.68 -14.74
C ASP A 144 17.76 5.18 -13.29
N HIS A 145 17.25 5.98 -12.32
CA HIS A 145 17.18 5.60 -10.92
C HIS A 145 16.25 4.39 -10.70
N THR A 146 15.07 4.39 -11.31
CA THR A 146 14.12 3.27 -11.23
C THR A 146 14.73 1.99 -11.82
N ALA A 147 15.33 2.07 -13.00
CA ALA A 147 15.97 0.94 -13.67
C ALA A 147 17.17 0.41 -12.87
N ASP A 148 17.98 1.28 -12.28
CA ASP A 148 19.14 0.88 -11.47
C ASP A 148 18.73 0.12 -10.20
N VAL A 149 17.78 0.64 -9.45
CA VAL A 149 17.29 0.00 -8.20
C VAL A 149 16.63 -1.36 -8.51
N LEU A 150 15.67 -1.38 -9.42
CA LEU A 150 14.94 -2.61 -9.78
C LEU A 150 15.89 -3.63 -10.45
N GLY A 151 16.83 -3.15 -11.28
CA GLY A 151 17.86 -3.96 -11.88
C GLY A 151 18.80 -4.60 -10.85
N ALA A 152 19.19 -3.86 -9.81
CA ALA A 152 20.00 -4.37 -8.72
C ALA A 152 19.26 -5.45 -7.92
N LEU A 153 17.99 -5.22 -7.57
CA LEU A 153 17.13 -6.22 -6.92
C LEU A 153 17.01 -7.49 -7.77
N ARG A 154 16.77 -7.36 -9.07
CA ARG A 154 16.68 -8.50 -9.98
C ARG A 154 18.00 -9.27 -10.09
N ARG A 155 19.13 -8.57 -10.27
CA ARG A 155 20.44 -9.19 -10.37
C ARG A 155 20.84 -9.99 -9.13
N GLN A 156 20.43 -9.52 -7.94
CA GLN A 156 20.70 -10.28 -6.71
C GLN A 156 19.69 -11.40 -6.41
N GLY A 157 18.70 -11.65 -7.28
CA GLY A 157 17.70 -12.70 -7.11
C GLY A 157 16.52 -12.34 -6.18
N THR A 158 16.29 -11.04 -5.95
CA THR A 158 15.20 -10.51 -5.13
C THR A 158 14.32 -9.54 -5.93
N PRO A 159 13.73 -9.97 -7.07
CA PRO A 159 12.91 -9.08 -7.88
C PRO A 159 11.71 -8.55 -7.06
N ALA A 160 11.33 -7.29 -7.30
CA ALA A 160 10.13 -6.72 -6.71
C ALA A 160 8.86 -7.32 -7.33
N ALA A 161 7.84 -7.55 -6.52
CA ALA A 161 6.50 -7.93 -6.99
C ALA A 161 5.71 -6.70 -7.45
N PHE A 162 5.87 -5.60 -6.72
CA PHE A 162 5.19 -4.34 -6.96
C PHE A 162 6.17 -3.19 -6.96
N VAL A 163 5.84 -2.15 -7.73
CA VAL A 163 6.55 -0.87 -7.72
C VAL A 163 5.55 0.28 -7.69
N GLN A 164 5.79 1.21 -6.80
CA GLN A 164 5.09 2.45 -6.66
C GLN A 164 5.96 3.56 -7.27
N VAL A 165 5.42 4.27 -8.26
CA VAL A 165 6.12 5.35 -8.97
C VAL A 165 5.66 6.68 -8.39
N GLY A 166 6.43 7.21 -7.46
CA GLY A 166 6.08 8.35 -6.62
C GLY A 166 5.26 7.97 -5.39
N ASN A 167 5.46 8.69 -4.29
CA ASN A 167 4.73 8.57 -3.04
C ASN A 167 3.79 9.74 -2.84
N GLU A 168 2.48 9.46 -2.62
CA GLU A 168 1.44 10.45 -2.32
C GLU A 168 1.45 11.66 -3.26
N ILE A 169 1.48 11.38 -4.55
CA ILE A 169 1.65 12.36 -5.63
C ILE A 169 0.38 13.15 -5.95
N ASN A 170 -0.41 13.50 -4.95
CA ASN A 170 -1.63 14.30 -5.09
C ASN A 170 -1.35 15.61 -5.85
N GLY A 171 -0.32 16.32 -5.45
CA GLY A 171 0.18 17.56 -6.04
C GLY A 171 1.23 17.38 -7.13
N GLY A 172 1.48 16.15 -7.59
CA GLY A 172 2.59 15.82 -8.48
C GLY A 172 3.83 15.37 -7.71
N MET A 173 5.00 15.36 -8.37
CA MET A 173 6.29 15.00 -7.79
C MET A 173 7.42 15.86 -8.37
N LEU A 174 8.58 15.92 -7.72
CA LEU A 174 9.76 16.66 -8.21
C LEU A 174 9.45 18.13 -8.52
N TRP A 175 8.95 18.84 -7.51
CA TRP A 175 8.53 20.24 -7.67
C TRP A 175 9.70 21.18 -7.91
N PRO A 176 9.50 22.29 -8.70
CA PRO A 176 8.22 22.71 -9.32
C PRO A 176 7.87 21.98 -10.65
N GLU A 177 8.82 21.31 -11.31
CA GLU A 177 8.66 20.81 -12.68
C GLU A 177 7.52 19.84 -12.85
N GLY A 178 7.32 18.88 -11.91
CA GLY A 178 6.24 17.90 -11.93
C GLY A 178 5.04 18.26 -11.06
N LYS A 179 4.94 19.51 -10.57
CA LYS A 179 3.77 20.00 -9.83
C LYS A 179 2.58 20.16 -10.78
N ASN A 180 1.45 19.55 -10.45
CA ASN A 180 0.29 19.49 -11.35
C ASN A 180 -0.75 20.60 -11.15
N TRP A 181 -0.47 21.56 -10.27
CA TRP A 181 -1.34 22.69 -9.92
C TRP A 181 -0.53 23.97 -9.72
N GLY A 182 -1.26 25.13 -9.70
CA GLY A 182 -0.63 26.44 -9.54
C GLY A 182 0.00 26.96 -10.83
N SER A 183 0.28 28.28 -10.87
CA SER A 183 0.90 28.94 -12.02
C SER A 183 2.43 28.77 -12.06
N ASP A 184 3.00 28.30 -10.96
CA ASP A 184 4.44 28.01 -10.77
C ASP A 184 4.79 26.55 -11.06
N GLY A 185 3.79 25.69 -11.32
CA GLY A 185 3.98 24.28 -11.60
C GLY A 185 4.11 23.98 -13.09
N GLY A 186 4.76 22.86 -13.42
CA GLY A 186 4.92 22.38 -14.80
C GLY A 186 3.64 21.75 -15.39
N GLY A 187 2.60 21.56 -14.58
CA GLY A 187 1.31 21.03 -14.99
C GLY A 187 1.30 19.54 -15.29
N TRP A 188 0.13 19.05 -15.70
CA TRP A 188 -0.10 17.62 -15.95
C TRP A 188 0.77 17.03 -17.07
N GLY A 189 1.14 17.84 -18.07
CA GLY A 189 2.03 17.37 -19.14
C GLY A 189 3.41 16.95 -18.63
N ASN A 190 4.01 17.78 -17.78
CA ASN A 190 5.30 17.47 -17.16
C ASN A 190 5.20 16.30 -16.19
N LEU A 191 4.18 16.30 -15.30
CA LEU A 191 3.96 15.16 -14.39
C LEU A 191 3.82 13.85 -15.17
N ALA A 192 3.06 13.85 -16.26
CA ALA A 192 2.88 12.65 -17.08
C ALA A 192 4.20 12.18 -17.72
N LEU A 193 5.08 13.08 -18.14
CA LEU A 193 6.41 12.70 -18.66
C LEU A 193 7.24 11.98 -17.58
N LEU A 194 7.24 12.52 -16.36
CA LEU A 194 7.99 11.95 -15.23
C LEU A 194 7.43 10.57 -14.85
N LEU A 195 6.10 10.46 -14.72
CA LEU A 195 5.45 9.19 -14.37
C LEU A 195 5.64 8.12 -15.45
N LYS A 196 5.52 8.49 -16.74
CA LYS A 196 5.78 7.58 -17.86
C LYS A 196 7.21 7.05 -17.82
N ALA A 197 8.18 7.88 -17.47
CA ALA A 197 9.57 7.46 -17.35
C ALA A 197 9.75 6.37 -16.28
N GLY A 198 9.21 6.57 -15.08
CA GLY A 198 9.27 5.58 -14.00
C GLY A 198 8.52 4.28 -14.34
N LEU A 199 7.31 4.40 -14.90
CA LEU A 199 6.50 3.24 -15.32
C LEU A 199 7.20 2.43 -16.42
N SER A 200 7.78 3.09 -17.43
CA SER A 200 8.54 2.44 -18.50
C SER A 200 9.79 1.75 -17.96
N ALA A 201 10.58 2.44 -17.12
CA ALA A 201 11.77 1.86 -16.52
C ALA A 201 11.45 0.60 -15.70
N ALA A 202 10.33 0.60 -14.97
CA ALA A 202 9.88 -0.56 -14.21
C ALA A 202 9.60 -1.77 -15.13
N ARG A 203 8.84 -1.56 -16.21
CA ARG A 203 8.49 -2.62 -17.16
C ARG A 203 9.67 -3.11 -17.99
N ASP A 204 10.52 -2.20 -18.44
CA ASP A 204 11.75 -2.54 -19.20
C ASP A 204 12.70 -3.38 -18.34
N THR A 205 12.80 -3.07 -17.05
CA THR A 205 13.65 -3.81 -16.11
C THR A 205 13.03 -5.14 -15.67
N GLN A 206 11.73 -5.16 -15.40
CA GLN A 206 10.98 -6.33 -14.94
C GLN A 206 9.61 -6.42 -15.64
N PRO A 207 9.48 -7.08 -16.79
CA PRO A 207 8.25 -7.08 -17.61
C PRO A 207 6.98 -7.59 -16.91
N ARG A 208 7.10 -8.30 -15.78
CA ARG A 208 5.97 -8.82 -15.00
C ARG A 208 5.70 -8.05 -13.71
N ILE A 209 6.43 -6.96 -13.45
CA ILE A 209 6.21 -6.14 -12.27
C ILE A 209 4.84 -5.46 -12.37
N ARG A 210 4.13 -5.38 -11.26
CA ARG A 210 2.88 -4.61 -11.21
C ARG A 210 3.16 -3.21 -10.71
N THR A 211 2.73 -2.23 -11.48
CA THR A 211 2.99 -0.80 -11.24
C THR A 211 1.83 -0.14 -10.52
N MET A 212 2.14 0.79 -9.63
CA MET A 212 1.16 1.54 -8.84
C MET A 212 1.38 3.04 -8.96
N LEU A 213 0.28 3.81 -8.94
CA LEU A 213 0.28 5.25 -8.68
C LEU A 213 -0.44 5.49 -7.35
N HIS A 214 0.17 6.30 -6.48
CA HIS A 214 -0.21 6.43 -5.07
C HIS A 214 -0.65 7.83 -4.69
N LEU A 215 -1.84 7.93 -4.07
CA LEU A 215 -2.42 9.16 -3.54
C LEU A 215 -2.77 9.04 -2.07
N ALA A 216 -2.69 10.12 -1.33
CA ALA A 216 -3.27 10.29 0.00
C ALA A 216 -4.72 10.80 -0.13
N ALA A 217 -5.64 9.92 -0.52
CA ALA A 217 -7.03 10.29 -0.79
C ALA A 217 -8.02 9.15 -0.51
N GLY A 218 -7.71 8.24 0.43
CA GLY A 218 -8.47 7.00 0.63
C GLY A 218 -9.97 7.19 0.90
N GLY A 219 -10.37 8.26 1.58
CA GLY A 219 -11.78 8.61 1.81
C GLY A 219 -12.28 9.78 0.96
N ASP A 220 -11.45 10.36 0.10
CA ASP A 220 -11.80 11.50 -0.76
C ASP A 220 -11.99 11.05 -2.23
N ASN A 221 -13.24 10.73 -2.57
CA ASN A 221 -13.62 10.34 -3.92
C ASN A 221 -13.45 11.48 -4.93
N GLY A 222 -13.68 12.72 -4.53
CA GLY A 222 -13.53 13.89 -5.41
C GLY A 222 -12.09 14.04 -5.89
N THR A 223 -11.15 14.05 -4.97
CA THR A 223 -9.70 14.10 -5.28
C THR A 223 -9.26 12.87 -6.08
N SER A 224 -9.70 11.68 -5.69
CA SER A 224 -9.38 10.43 -6.40
C SER A 224 -9.83 10.48 -7.86
N ARG A 225 -11.07 10.87 -8.12
CA ARG A 225 -11.60 11.00 -9.48
C ARG A 225 -10.88 12.06 -10.30
N TRP A 226 -10.73 13.25 -9.74
CA TRP A 226 -10.04 14.34 -10.42
C TRP A 226 -8.64 13.91 -10.86
N TRP A 227 -7.88 13.28 -9.96
CA TRP A 227 -6.51 12.90 -10.24
C TRP A 227 -6.42 11.79 -11.28
N PHE A 228 -7.18 10.70 -11.10
CA PHE A 228 -7.11 9.56 -12.03
C PHE A 228 -7.78 9.84 -13.38
N ASP A 229 -8.78 10.74 -13.47
CA ASP A 229 -9.31 11.22 -14.75
C ASP A 229 -8.21 11.93 -15.56
N ASN A 230 -7.43 12.80 -14.92
CA ASN A 230 -6.29 13.44 -15.57
C ASN A 230 -5.20 12.43 -15.95
N ALA A 231 -4.88 11.48 -15.08
CA ALA A 231 -3.89 10.44 -15.35
C ALA A 231 -4.27 9.63 -16.60
N VAL A 232 -5.53 9.23 -16.72
CA VAL A 232 -6.06 8.51 -17.91
C VAL A 232 -6.04 9.40 -19.13
N ALA A 233 -6.43 10.67 -19.02
CA ALA A 233 -6.38 11.63 -20.13
C ALA A 233 -4.95 11.85 -20.64
N GLN A 234 -3.94 11.76 -19.77
CA GLN A 234 -2.52 11.81 -20.14
C GLN A 234 -1.97 10.48 -20.68
N GLY A 235 -2.80 9.43 -20.73
CA GLY A 235 -2.39 8.11 -21.22
C GLY A 235 -1.36 7.43 -20.31
N LEU A 236 -1.50 7.59 -19.00
CA LEU A 236 -0.67 6.84 -18.02
C LEU A 236 -1.14 5.38 -17.96
N ASP A 237 -0.23 4.48 -18.22
CA ASP A 237 -0.47 3.02 -18.16
C ASP A 237 0.14 2.44 -16.88
N PHE A 238 -0.71 2.16 -15.90
CA PHE A 238 -0.37 1.56 -14.61
C PHE A 238 -1.37 0.46 -14.25
N ASP A 239 -1.03 -0.41 -13.30
CA ASP A 239 -1.81 -1.62 -13.03
C ASP A 239 -2.75 -1.48 -11.83
N ILE A 240 -2.36 -0.72 -10.79
CA ILE A 240 -3.02 -0.68 -9.49
C ILE A 240 -3.18 0.76 -9.01
N ILE A 241 -4.36 1.10 -8.51
CA ILE A 241 -4.61 2.33 -7.76
C ILE A 241 -4.16 2.11 -6.31
N ALA A 242 -3.22 2.90 -5.83
CA ALA A 242 -2.74 2.87 -4.45
C ALA A 242 -3.22 4.10 -3.68
N GLN A 243 -3.69 3.90 -2.44
CA GLN A 243 -4.25 4.96 -1.61
C GLN A 243 -3.70 4.88 -0.19
N SER A 244 -3.25 6.00 0.39
CA SER A 244 -3.15 6.12 1.84
C SER A 244 -4.55 6.27 2.43
N TYR A 245 -4.84 5.51 3.46
CA TYR A 245 -6.07 5.61 4.22
C TYR A 245 -5.80 5.61 5.72
N TYR A 246 -5.83 6.80 6.28
CA TYR A 246 -5.76 7.05 7.72
C TYR A 246 -7.07 7.67 8.17
N PRO A 247 -7.83 7.05 9.10
CA PRO A 247 -9.19 7.52 9.45
C PRO A 247 -9.20 8.92 10.04
N PHE A 248 -8.14 9.29 10.72
CA PHE A 248 -8.00 10.61 11.34
C PHE A 248 -7.71 11.75 10.35
N TRP A 249 -7.39 11.43 9.09
CA TRP A 249 -7.17 12.40 8.01
C TRP A 249 -8.15 12.23 6.84
N HIS A 250 -8.54 10.99 6.54
CA HIS A 250 -9.26 10.67 5.31
C HIS A 250 -10.73 10.30 5.53
N GLY A 251 -11.27 10.51 6.75
CA GLY A 251 -12.66 10.20 7.07
C GLY A 251 -12.93 8.73 7.38
N GLY A 252 -14.21 8.41 7.60
CA GLY A 252 -14.63 7.09 8.08
C GLY A 252 -14.55 5.98 7.02
N LEU A 253 -14.73 4.74 7.50
CA LEU A 253 -14.73 3.52 6.66
C LEU A 253 -15.76 3.58 5.52
N ASP A 254 -16.94 4.20 5.75
CA ASP A 254 -17.99 4.31 4.73
C ASP A 254 -17.54 5.19 3.55
N ALA A 255 -16.83 6.29 3.84
CA ALA A 255 -16.29 7.17 2.80
C ALA A 255 -15.23 6.43 1.96
N ALA A 256 -14.35 5.67 2.62
CA ALA A 256 -13.36 4.85 1.95
C ALA A 256 -14.02 3.72 1.11
N ALA A 257 -15.06 3.07 1.65
CA ALA A 257 -15.80 2.04 0.91
C ALA A 257 -16.42 2.60 -0.36
N ALA A 258 -17.08 3.76 -0.26
CA ALA A 258 -17.68 4.44 -1.40
C ALA A 258 -16.62 4.84 -2.44
N ASN A 259 -15.50 5.41 -2.01
CA ASN A 259 -14.40 5.79 -2.88
C ASN A 259 -13.82 4.56 -3.62
N PHE A 260 -13.48 3.49 -2.93
CA PHE A 260 -12.87 2.30 -3.53
C PHE A 260 -13.82 1.57 -4.49
N ALA A 261 -15.12 1.51 -4.17
CA ALA A 261 -16.12 0.95 -5.07
C ALA A 261 -16.24 1.77 -6.37
N ASP A 262 -16.24 3.10 -6.25
CA ASP A 262 -16.38 4.00 -7.39
C ASP A 262 -15.14 3.97 -8.30
N ILE A 263 -13.93 4.17 -7.74
CA ILE A 263 -12.71 4.26 -8.56
C ILE A 263 -12.36 2.92 -9.22
N THR A 264 -12.64 1.79 -8.58
CA THR A 264 -12.43 0.48 -9.23
C THR A 264 -13.41 0.25 -10.37
N ALA A 265 -14.67 0.63 -10.21
CA ALA A 265 -15.68 0.55 -11.28
C ALA A 265 -15.36 1.51 -12.43
N ARG A 266 -14.94 2.75 -12.12
CA ARG A 266 -14.67 3.80 -13.11
C ARG A 266 -13.45 3.50 -13.98
N TYR A 267 -12.36 3.03 -13.37
CA TYR A 267 -11.08 2.84 -14.07
C TYR A 267 -10.79 1.39 -14.44
N GLY A 268 -11.59 0.44 -13.99
CA GLY A 268 -11.39 -0.99 -14.25
C GLY A 268 -10.08 -1.53 -13.65
N LYS A 269 -9.54 -0.86 -12.62
CA LYS A 269 -8.26 -1.20 -11.99
C LYS A 269 -8.47 -1.62 -10.54
N PRO A 270 -7.73 -2.62 -10.04
CA PRO A 270 -7.76 -2.98 -8.63
C PRO A 270 -7.19 -1.85 -7.76
N VAL A 271 -7.64 -1.84 -6.50
CA VAL A 271 -7.19 -0.88 -5.49
C VAL A 271 -6.46 -1.59 -4.35
N VAL A 272 -5.46 -0.91 -3.78
CA VAL A 272 -4.77 -1.31 -2.55
C VAL A 272 -4.67 -0.11 -1.61
N ILE A 273 -4.83 -0.34 -0.31
CA ILE A 273 -4.41 0.64 0.69
C ILE A 273 -2.89 0.50 0.85
N ALA A 274 -2.15 1.49 0.34
CA ALA A 274 -0.69 1.52 0.40
C ALA A 274 -0.17 1.90 1.78
N GLU A 275 -0.97 2.67 2.53
CA GLU A 275 -0.62 3.08 3.88
C GLU A 275 -1.86 3.15 4.76
N THR A 276 -1.74 2.59 5.95
CA THR A 276 -2.64 2.77 7.09
C THR A 276 -1.89 2.50 8.37
N ALA A 277 -2.31 3.12 9.47
CA ALA A 277 -1.83 2.83 10.81
C ALA A 277 -2.93 3.13 11.84
N TYR A 278 -2.77 2.60 13.05
CA TYR A 278 -3.65 2.88 14.18
C TYR A 278 -2.90 2.71 15.51
N PRO A 279 -3.14 3.55 16.53
CA PRO A 279 -2.36 3.51 17.76
C PRO A 279 -2.72 2.29 18.63
N PHE A 280 -1.70 1.70 19.25
CA PHE A 280 -1.88 0.72 20.31
C PHE A 280 -1.90 1.36 21.70
N THR A 281 -1.54 2.64 21.80
CA THR A 281 -1.57 3.47 23.01
C THR A 281 -1.63 4.95 22.62
N LEU A 282 -1.96 5.83 23.56
CA LEU A 282 -1.83 7.29 23.40
C LEU A 282 -0.62 7.84 24.18
N SER A 283 0.17 6.95 24.78
CA SER A 283 1.43 7.33 25.44
C SER A 283 2.55 7.39 24.41
N SER A 284 3.52 8.25 24.65
CA SER A 284 4.78 8.37 23.93
C SER A 284 5.93 7.83 24.79
N GLU A 285 6.98 7.29 24.17
CA GLU A 285 8.22 6.85 24.82
C GLU A 285 9.31 7.93 24.75
N ASP A 286 9.24 8.81 23.74
CA ASP A 286 10.15 9.95 23.62
C ASP A 286 9.48 11.29 23.99
N ASP A 287 10.22 12.40 23.87
CA ASP A 287 9.75 13.75 24.19
C ASP A 287 9.00 14.42 23.03
N VAL A 288 8.77 13.70 21.91
CA VAL A 288 8.07 14.22 20.73
C VAL A 288 6.59 13.86 20.83
N ASN A 289 5.71 14.80 20.51
CA ASN A 289 4.28 14.52 20.48
C ASN A 289 3.94 13.57 19.33
N ASP A 290 3.35 12.43 19.66
CA ASP A 290 2.79 11.52 18.66
C ASP A 290 1.69 12.17 17.83
N ILE A 291 1.56 11.74 16.57
CA ILE A 291 0.49 12.15 15.65
C ILE A 291 -0.90 11.86 16.26
N LEU A 292 -1.04 10.73 16.95
CA LEU A 292 -2.24 10.36 17.70
C LEU A 292 -1.94 10.30 19.18
N ASN A 293 -2.28 11.36 19.91
CA ASN A 293 -2.00 11.53 21.34
C ASN A 293 -3.25 11.88 22.16
N SER A 294 -4.43 11.92 21.54
CA SER A 294 -5.69 12.30 22.22
C SER A 294 -6.85 11.38 21.85
N PRO A 295 -7.73 11.03 22.80
CA PRO A 295 -8.93 10.22 22.52
C PRO A 295 -9.85 10.81 21.46
N SER A 296 -9.87 12.14 21.28
CA SER A 296 -10.70 12.82 20.27
C SER A 296 -10.28 12.56 18.83
N GLN A 297 -9.07 12.07 18.63
CA GLN A 297 -8.52 11.72 17.30
C GLN A 297 -8.86 10.26 16.89
N LEU A 298 -9.37 9.46 17.85
CA LEU A 298 -9.66 8.05 17.59
C LEU A 298 -10.96 7.87 16.82
N THR A 299 -10.99 6.84 15.99
CA THR A 299 -12.23 6.39 15.34
C THR A 299 -13.16 5.74 16.37
N PRO A 300 -14.46 6.14 16.45
CA PRO A 300 -15.40 5.53 17.37
C PRO A 300 -15.42 3.99 17.23
N GLY A 301 -15.38 3.30 18.37
CA GLY A 301 -15.36 1.83 18.43
C GLY A 301 -13.98 1.19 18.40
N PHE A 302 -12.92 1.97 18.17
CA PHE A 302 -11.55 1.48 18.15
C PHE A 302 -10.69 2.23 19.17
N PRO A 303 -10.56 1.75 20.42
CA PRO A 303 -9.71 2.39 21.42
C PRO A 303 -8.22 2.25 21.07
N ALA A 304 -7.39 3.17 21.56
CA ALA A 304 -5.93 3.07 21.45
C ALA A 304 -5.40 2.03 22.45
N THR A 305 -5.58 0.77 22.10
CA THR A 305 -5.08 -0.42 22.81
C THR A 305 -4.58 -1.44 21.79
N PRO A 306 -3.75 -2.42 22.18
CA PRO A 306 -3.34 -3.51 21.28
C PRO A 306 -4.51 -4.23 20.60
N GLU A 307 -5.61 -4.45 21.33
CA GLU A 307 -6.83 -5.07 20.82
C GLU A 307 -7.60 -4.13 19.88
N GLY A 308 -7.64 -2.82 20.20
CA GLY A 308 -8.26 -1.80 19.35
C GLY A 308 -7.52 -1.62 18.04
N GLN A 309 -6.18 -1.62 18.06
CA GLN A 309 -5.35 -1.65 16.85
C GLN A 309 -5.65 -2.90 15.99
N ALA A 310 -5.73 -4.06 16.62
CA ALA A 310 -6.04 -5.31 15.92
C ALA A 310 -7.46 -5.29 15.33
N ALA A 311 -8.44 -4.73 16.04
CA ALA A 311 -9.82 -4.57 15.56
C ALA A 311 -9.88 -3.61 14.37
N TRP A 312 -9.14 -2.49 14.41
CA TRP A 312 -9.01 -1.57 13.28
C TRP A 312 -8.45 -2.27 12.04
N LEU A 313 -7.34 -3.00 12.18
CA LEU A 313 -6.76 -3.76 11.08
C LEU A 313 -7.71 -4.79 10.48
N ARG A 314 -8.56 -5.40 11.32
CA ARG A 314 -9.63 -6.28 10.86
C ARG A 314 -10.64 -5.52 10.02
N ALA A 315 -11.12 -4.36 10.49
CA ALA A 315 -12.09 -3.55 9.77
C ALA A 315 -11.55 -3.06 8.42
N VAL A 316 -10.28 -2.65 8.35
CA VAL A 316 -9.61 -2.29 7.09
C VAL A 316 -9.51 -3.48 6.13
N ALA A 317 -9.22 -4.67 6.64
CA ALA A 317 -9.20 -5.87 5.82
C ALA A 317 -10.59 -6.25 5.31
N ASP A 318 -11.62 -6.15 6.14
CA ASP A 318 -13.03 -6.36 5.75
C ASP A 318 -13.47 -5.35 4.69
N LEU A 319 -13.08 -4.07 4.82
CA LEU A 319 -13.28 -3.02 3.82
C LEU A 319 -12.70 -3.44 2.46
N MET A 320 -11.43 -3.88 2.44
CA MET A 320 -10.78 -4.29 1.19
C MET A 320 -11.37 -5.56 0.60
N ALA A 321 -11.81 -6.51 1.43
CA ALA A 321 -12.49 -7.72 0.97
C ALA A 321 -13.86 -7.44 0.35
N ALA A 322 -14.53 -6.37 0.79
CA ALA A 322 -15.84 -5.94 0.32
C ALA A 322 -15.81 -5.14 -0.99
N VAL A 323 -14.64 -4.72 -1.47
CA VAL A 323 -14.54 -4.00 -2.76
C VAL A 323 -15.15 -4.86 -3.88
N PRO A 324 -16.08 -4.30 -4.69
CA PRO A 324 -16.79 -5.06 -5.71
C PRO A 324 -15.87 -5.75 -6.72
N GLY A 325 -16.34 -6.89 -7.27
CA GLY A 325 -15.58 -7.64 -8.27
C GLY A 325 -14.28 -8.27 -7.74
N GLY A 326 -14.08 -8.20 -6.43
CA GLY A 326 -12.84 -8.70 -5.82
C GLY A 326 -11.63 -7.83 -6.13
N GLN A 327 -11.84 -6.57 -6.47
CA GLN A 327 -10.80 -5.64 -6.88
C GLN A 327 -10.02 -5.03 -5.69
N GLY A 328 -10.43 -5.25 -4.44
CA GLY A 328 -9.62 -4.91 -3.27
C GLY A 328 -8.51 -5.93 -3.08
N LEU A 329 -7.27 -5.50 -3.28
CA LEU A 329 -6.10 -6.40 -3.18
C LEU A 329 -5.67 -6.63 -1.73
N GLY A 330 -5.92 -5.67 -0.85
CA GLY A 330 -5.50 -5.71 0.54
C GLY A 330 -4.88 -4.38 1.01
N HIS A 331 -4.04 -4.46 2.02
CA HIS A 331 -3.46 -3.26 2.61
C HIS A 331 -2.03 -3.46 3.10
N CYS A 332 -1.32 -2.35 3.21
CA CYS A 332 0.00 -2.23 3.80
C CYS A 332 -0.09 -1.40 5.09
N TYR A 333 0.43 -1.93 6.18
CA TYR A 333 0.60 -1.19 7.42
C TYR A 333 1.87 -0.36 7.34
N TRP A 334 1.73 0.96 7.51
CA TRP A 334 2.86 1.87 7.36
C TRP A 334 3.77 1.84 8.58
N GLU A 335 5.08 1.69 8.34
CA GLU A 335 6.18 1.70 9.31
C GLU A 335 5.92 0.84 10.56
N GLY A 336 5.44 -0.39 10.32
CA GLY A 336 5.00 -1.28 11.41
C GLY A 336 6.09 -1.73 12.37
N ALA A 337 7.37 -1.54 12.04
CA ALA A 337 8.52 -1.87 12.88
C ALA A 337 9.28 -0.61 13.36
N TRP A 338 8.70 0.56 13.27
CA TRP A 338 9.37 1.80 13.68
C TRP A 338 9.03 2.14 15.14
N THR A 339 9.65 1.46 16.06
CA THR A 339 9.67 1.79 17.48
C THR A 339 10.70 2.88 17.75
N TYR A 340 10.54 3.65 18.85
CA TYR A 340 11.54 4.68 19.20
C TYR A 340 12.89 4.07 19.55
N ARG A 341 13.95 4.69 19.05
CA ARG A 341 15.35 4.47 19.49
C ARG A 341 16.11 5.79 19.34
N SER A 342 16.86 6.12 20.36
CA SER A 342 17.71 7.31 20.30
C SER A 342 18.64 7.27 19.09
N GLY A 343 18.63 8.32 18.27
CA GLY A 343 19.40 8.38 17.02
C GLY A 343 18.66 7.85 15.79
N SER A 344 17.48 7.23 15.94
CA SER A 344 16.65 6.77 14.81
C SER A 344 15.54 7.75 14.43
N GLY A 345 15.74 9.04 14.67
CA GLY A 345 14.75 10.09 14.41
C GLY A 345 14.24 10.12 12.96
N TRP A 346 13.07 10.73 12.76
CA TRP A 346 12.39 10.79 11.46
C TRP A 346 13.11 11.67 10.43
N ASN A 347 13.81 12.72 10.89
CA ASN A 347 14.54 13.64 10.02
C ASN A 347 15.95 13.08 9.74
N PRO A 348 16.32 12.82 8.48
CA PRO A 348 17.65 12.33 8.15
C PRO A 348 18.78 13.32 8.47
N GLU A 349 18.48 14.63 8.57
CA GLU A 349 19.45 15.67 8.94
C GLU A 349 19.58 15.83 10.46
N ASP A 350 18.60 15.33 11.24
CA ASP A 350 18.58 15.44 12.69
C ASP A 350 18.23 14.10 13.33
N PRO A 351 19.21 13.28 13.73
CA PRO A 351 18.96 11.98 14.34
C PRO A 351 18.26 12.08 15.70
N THR A 352 18.18 13.28 16.31
CA THR A 352 17.48 13.51 17.58
C THR A 352 16.02 13.94 17.41
N SER A 353 15.52 13.99 16.17
CA SER A 353 14.16 14.46 15.86
C SER A 353 13.03 13.60 16.42
N GLY A 354 13.33 12.46 17.06
CA GLY A 354 12.34 11.59 17.68
C GLY A 354 11.49 10.79 16.69
N ASN A 355 10.41 10.18 17.20
CA ASN A 355 9.51 9.37 16.39
C ASN A 355 8.03 9.60 16.75
N ALA A 356 7.37 10.50 16.07
CA ALA A 356 5.95 10.80 16.29
C ALA A 356 4.98 9.67 15.86
N TRP A 357 5.48 8.50 15.46
CA TRP A 357 4.71 7.33 15.00
C TRP A 357 4.94 6.08 15.86
N GLU A 358 5.75 6.16 16.88
CA GLU A 358 6.15 5.00 17.69
C GLU A 358 4.96 4.26 18.31
N ASN A 359 3.93 5.00 18.75
CA ASN A 359 2.71 4.46 19.32
C ASN A 359 1.75 3.83 18.27
N LEU A 360 2.09 3.91 16.99
CA LEU A 360 1.39 3.25 15.89
C LEU A 360 2.10 1.99 15.39
N ALA A 361 3.27 1.62 15.93
CA ALA A 361 3.98 0.43 15.50
C ALA A 361 3.17 -0.87 15.76
N LEU A 362 3.55 -1.97 15.11
CA LEU A 362 3.02 -3.32 15.36
C LEU A 362 3.82 -4.06 16.46
N PHE A 363 4.67 -3.34 17.15
CA PHE A 363 5.44 -3.74 18.31
C PHE A 363 5.28 -2.69 19.39
N ASP A 364 5.26 -3.11 20.67
CA ASP A 364 5.21 -2.21 21.80
C ASP A 364 6.56 -1.51 22.05
N PHE A 365 6.63 -0.66 23.06
CA PHE A 365 7.83 0.09 23.40
C PHE A 365 9.01 -0.80 23.82
N GLU A 366 8.76 -2.05 24.23
CA GLU A 366 9.79 -3.06 24.50
C GLU A 366 10.08 -3.97 23.28
N ASP A 367 9.67 -3.56 22.08
CA ASP A 367 9.79 -4.30 20.81
C ASP A 367 9.06 -5.66 20.80
N ARG A 368 8.03 -5.88 21.62
CA ARG A 368 7.22 -7.10 21.61
C ARG A 368 6.14 -7.02 20.56
N ALA A 369 5.99 -8.08 19.78
CA ALA A 369 4.97 -8.17 18.73
C ALA A 369 3.54 -8.06 19.31
N LEU A 370 2.74 -7.14 18.78
CA LEU A 370 1.36 -6.87 19.15
C LEU A 370 0.38 -7.78 18.40
N PRO A 371 -0.86 -7.95 18.90
CA PRO A 371 -1.91 -8.75 18.24
C PRO A 371 -2.21 -8.30 16.81
N GLY A 372 -2.10 -6.99 16.53
CA GLY A 372 -2.30 -6.38 15.21
C GLY A 372 -1.48 -7.05 14.10
N LEU A 373 -0.25 -7.43 14.39
CA LEU A 373 0.63 -8.13 13.44
C LEU A 373 0.02 -9.46 12.96
N ARG A 374 -0.56 -10.25 13.87
CA ARG A 374 -1.23 -11.52 13.50
C ARG A 374 -2.54 -11.28 12.76
N THR A 375 -3.29 -10.27 13.16
CA THR A 375 -4.56 -9.92 12.52
C THR A 375 -4.33 -9.56 11.06
N LEU A 376 -3.35 -8.69 10.79
CA LEU A 376 -2.97 -8.31 9.44
C LEU A 376 -2.57 -9.52 8.58
N GLY A 377 -1.67 -10.35 9.05
CA GLY A 377 -1.09 -11.42 8.24
C GLY A 377 -2.00 -12.65 8.03
N ARG A 378 -2.93 -12.93 8.95
CA ARG A 378 -3.78 -14.11 8.93
C ARG A 378 -5.23 -13.84 8.55
N TYR A 379 -5.52 -12.64 8.07
CA TYR A 379 -6.87 -12.29 7.67
C TYR A 379 -7.46 -13.28 6.65
N ARG A 380 -8.70 -13.68 6.92
CA ARG A 380 -9.61 -14.37 6.00
C ARG A 380 -11.01 -13.75 6.20
N SER A 381 -11.68 -13.34 5.12
CA SER A 381 -13.04 -12.80 5.15
C SER A 381 -14.07 -13.85 5.55
#